data_cb2bcfee49a5c3b5d444fae5329344f0
#
_entry.id   cb2bcfee49a5c3b5d444fae5329344f0
#
_cell.length_a   1.000
_cell.length_b   1.000
_cell.length_c   1.000
_cell.angle_alpha   90.00
_cell.angle_beta   90.00
_cell.angle_gamma   90.00
#
_symmetry.space_group_name_H-M   'P 1'
#
loop_
_entity.id
_entity.type
_entity.pdbx_description
1 polymer ?
#
loop_
_entity_poly.entity_id
_entity_poly.type
_entity_poly.pdbx_seq_one_letter_code
_entity_poly.pdbx_strand_id
1 'polypeptide(L)'
;MLIYLAVIDPIGSIPIFLSITENLHYKQKQWIALRGSFIAFCVLIFFGLFGSFILSHLKISADTFNIAGGAILFIIALEMVNGRRQARKSKVAFESVSREELIRLSSSPLAVPLLAGPAAITSVMVFSDFYDTDVFFLNIGSIFFAVLLSALILYIAAWGSKFINLTISTVMSRVVGILLAAIAIQIILNGFNNLGIITF
;
A
#
# COMPACT_ATOMS: atom_id res chain seq x y z
N MET A 1 1.55 -1.92 12.63
CA MET A 1 2.56 -2.54 11.73
C MET A 1 1.97 -3.58 10.77
N LEU A 2 1.33 -4.66 11.24
CA LEU A 2 0.78 -5.72 10.37
C LEU A 2 -0.21 -5.21 9.32
N ILE A 3 -1.05 -4.23 9.68
CA ILE A 3 -2.03 -3.61 8.76
C ILE A 3 -1.31 -2.94 7.58
N TYR A 4 -0.27 -2.16 7.84
CA TYR A 4 0.51 -1.50 6.77
C TYR A 4 1.17 -2.52 5.84
N LEU A 5 1.74 -3.60 6.39
CA LEU A 5 2.29 -4.69 5.58
C LEU A 5 1.22 -5.39 4.74
N ALA A 6 0.04 -5.64 5.31
CA ALA A 6 -1.07 -6.25 4.58
C ALA A 6 -1.57 -5.37 3.44
N VAL A 7 -1.67 -4.05 3.69
CA VAL A 7 -2.20 -3.09 2.70
C VAL A 7 -1.19 -2.78 1.60
N ILE A 8 0.08 -2.60 1.93
CA ILE A 8 1.16 -2.38 0.95
C ILE A 8 1.36 -3.63 0.12
N ASP A 9 1.23 -4.82 0.75
CA ASP A 9 1.36 -6.14 0.12
C ASP A 9 2.65 -6.27 -0.70
N PRO A 10 3.82 -6.26 -0.06
CA PRO A 10 5.09 -6.29 -0.77
C PRO A 10 5.28 -7.58 -1.59
N ILE A 11 4.74 -8.71 -1.10
CA ILE A 11 4.86 -10.00 -1.78
C ILE A 11 3.99 -10.03 -3.04
N GLY A 12 2.73 -9.59 -2.95
CA GLY A 12 1.84 -9.48 -4.11
C GLY A 12 2.24 -8.37 -5.09
N SER A 13 3.11 -7.46 -4.68
CA SER A 13 3.68 -6.44 -5.57
C SER A 13 4.83 -6.97 -6.44
N ILE A 14 5.46 -8.12 -6.07
CA ILE A 14 6.58 -8.70 -6.82
C ILE A 14 6.24 -8.99 -8.30
N PRO A 15 5.16 -9.71 -8.65
CA PRO A 15 4.86 -10.02 -10.04
C PRO A 15 4.70 -8.77 -10.90
N ILE A 16 4.07 -7.75 -10.32
CA ILE A 16 3.81 -6.49 -11.01
C ILE A 16 5.11 -5.71 -11.21
N PHE A 17 5.92 -5.61 -10.15
CA PHE A 17 7.23 -4.98 -10.21
C PHE A 17 8.12 -5.63 -11.28
N LEU A 18 8.18 -6.97 -11.32
CA LEU A 18 8.95 -7.69 -12.31
C LEU A 18 8.42 -7.48 -13.73
N SER A 19 7.10 -7.41 -13.92
CA SER A 19 6.49 -7.14 -15.22
C SER A 19 6.81 -5.74 -15.73
N ILE A 20 6.67 -4.70 -14.89
CA ILE A 20 6.97 -3.31 -15.31
C ILE A 20 8.46 -3.05 -15.53
N THR A 21 9.31 -3.92 -15.02
CA THR A 21 10.77 -3.81 -15.13
C THR A 21 11.39 -4.91 -15.98
N GLU A 22 10.60 -5.68 -16.73
CA GLU A 22 11.03 -6.90 -17.42
C GLU A 22 12.28 -6.68 -18.28
N ASN A 23 12.30 -5.63 -19.09
CA ASN A 23 13.36 -5.31 -20.03
C ASN A 23 14.56 -4.55 -19.40
N LEU A 24 14.56 -4.36 -18.08
CA LEU A 24 15.60 -3.59 -17.39
C LEU A 24 16.72 -4.48 -16.85
N HIS A 25 17.95 -3.92 -16.81
CA HIS A 25 19.05 -4.55 -16.12
C HIS A 25 18.81 -4.57 -14.60
N TYR A 26 19.31 -5.60 -13.89
CA TYR A 26 19.05 -5.77 -12.45
C TYR A 26 19.39 -4.54 -11.60
N LYS A 27 20.46 -3.80 -11.90
CA LYS A 27 20.82 -2.55 -11.21
C LYS A 27 19.77 -1.45 -11.38
N GLN A 28 19.16 -1.37 -12.56
CA GLN A 28 18.08 -0.40 -12.82
C GLN A 28 16.81 -0.79 -12.06
N LYS A 29 16.48 -2.08 -12.01
CA LYS A 29 15.37 -2.61 -11.19
C LYS A 29 15.56 -2.27 -9.72
N GLN A 30 16.75 -2.50 -9.17
CA GLN A 30 17.08 -2.19 -7.78
C GLN A 30 16.95 -0.69 -7.49
N TRP A 31 17.42 0.16 -8.39
CA TRP A 31 17.30 1.62 -8.26
C TRP A 31 15.83 2.06 -8.26
N ILE A 32 15.01 1.49 -9.16
CA ILE A 32 13.56 1.75 -9.21
C ILE A 32 12.89 1.29 -7.91
N ALA A 33 13.23 0.11 -7.39
CA ALA A 33 12.67 -0.40 -6.14
C ALA A 33 12.94 0.57 -4.97
N LEU A 34 14.20 0.99 -4.80
CA LEU A 34 14.59 1.89 -3.71
C LEU A 34 13.94 3.27 -3.85
N ARG A 35 14.03 3.86 -5.04
CA ARG A 35 13.46 5.20 -5.29
C ARG A 35 11.94 5.19 -5.18
N GLY A 36 11.28 4.19 -5.75
CA GLY A 36 9.82 4.06 -5.66
C GLY A 36 9.34 3.89 -4.23
N SER A 37 10.04 3.07 -3.44
CA SER A 37 9.73 2.91 -2.01
C SER A 37 9.97 4.21 -1.22
N PHE A 38 11.02 4.96 -1.52
CA PHE A 38 11.26 6.25 -0.89
C PHE A 38 10.15 7.26 -1.20
N ILE A 39 9.72 7.35 -2.46
CA ILE A 39 8.60 8.22 -2.84
C ILE A 39 7.32 7.77 -2.16
N ALA A 40 7.04 6.45 -2.10
CA ALA A 40 5.88 5.92 -1.41
C ALA A 40 5.91 6.27 0.09
N PHE A 41 7.07 6.16 0.73
CA PHE A 41 7.25 6.59 2.12
C PHE A 41 6.91 8.07 2.31
N CYS A 42 7.45 8.96 1.47
CA CYS A 42 7.16 10.39 1.54
C CYS A 42 5.66 10.67 1.38
N VAL A 43 4.98 10.00 0.46
CA VAL A 43 3.54 10.14 0.26
C VAL A 43 2.77 9.67 1.49
N LEU A 44 3.09 8.51 2.04
CA LEU A 44 2.41 7.97 3.22
C LEU A 44 2.64 8.84 4.46
N ILE A 45 3.86 9.34 4.68
CA ILE A 45 4.15 10.28 5.76
C ILE A 45 3.39 11.59 5.58
N PHE A 46 3.33 12.12 4.35
CA PHE A 46 2.56 13.32 4.09
C PHE A 46 1.09 13.16 4.50
N PHE A 47 0.43 12.10 4.06
CA PHE A 47 -0.95 11.82 4.46
C PHE A 47 -1.08 11.44 5.93
N GLY A 48 -0.07 10.82 6.51
CA GLY A 48 0.00 10.57 7.96
C GLY A 48 0.06 11.86 8.77
N LEU A 49 0.84 12.85 8.36
CA LEU A 49 1.00 14.12 9.07
C LEU A 49 -0.17 15.09 8.84
N PHE A 50 -0.67 15.16 7.63
CA PHE A 50 -1.67 16.17 7.23
C PHE A 50 -3.08 15.59 7.08
N GLY A 51 -3.27 14.30 7.25
CA GLY A 51 -4.56 13.64 7.05
C GLY A 51 -5.68 14.23 7.92
N SER A 52 -5.46 14.39 9.22
CA SER A 52 -6.44 14.97 10.14
C SER A 52 -6.75 16.44 9.81
N PHE A 53 -5.74 17.22 9.43
CA PHE A 53 -5.92 18.61 9.00
C PHE A 53 -6.78 18.68 7.72
N ILE A 54 -6.50 17.82 6.74
CA ILE A 54 -7.27 17.71 5.50
C ILE A 54 -8.73 17.37 5.81
N LEU A 55 -8.98 16.37 6.66
CA LEU A 55 -10.32 15.93 7.05
C LEU A 55 -11.09 17.06 7.75
N SER A 56 -10.46 17.76 8.69
CA SER A 56 -11.08 18.85 9.43
C SER A 56 -11.44 20.04 8.51
N HIS A 57 -10.58 20.37 7.55
CA HIS A 57 -10.86 21.41 6.55
C HIS A 57 -12.02 21.05 5.63
N LEU A 58 -12.14 19.77 5.27
CA LEU A 58 -13.24 19.24 4.47
C LEU A 58 -14.52 19.02 5.29
N LYS A 59 -14.48 19.26 6.61
CA LYS A 59 -15.58 18.98 7.56
C LYS A 59 -16.03 17.52 7.53
N ILE A 60 -15.09 16.59 7.32
CA ILE A 60 -15.34 15.15 7.35
C ILE A 60 -14.92 14.64 8.72
N SER A 61 -15.84 13.96 9.43
CA SER A 61 -15.48 13.32 10.71
C SER A 61 -14.55 12.13 10.48
N ALA A 62 -13.69 11.84 11.47
CA ALA A 62 -12.81 10.68 11.43
C ALA A 62 -13.61 9.37 11.28
N ASP A 63 -14.77 9.27 11.96
CA ASP A 63 -15.60 8.08 11.90
C ASP A 63 -16.24 7.86 10.53
N THR A 64 -16.72 8.95 9.88
CA THR A 64 -17.19 8.87 8.49
C THR A 64 -16.07 8.46 7.54
N PHE A 65 -14.86 9.00 7.76
CA PHE A 65 -13.69 8.63 6.96
C PHE A 65 -13.29 7.17 7.20
N ASN A 66 -13.39 6.66 8.44
CA ASN A 66 -13.15 5.26 8.78
C ASN A 66 -14.10 4.33 8.03
N ILE A 67 -15.40 4.66 7.97
CA ILE A 67 -16.39 3.87 7.23
C ILE A 67 -16.05 3.83 5.73
N ALA A 68 -15.79 5.00 5.13
CA ALA A 68 -15.43 5.10 3.71
C ALA A 68 -14.11 4.40 3.41
N GLY A 69 -13.11 4.59 4.26
CA GLY A 69 -11.80 3.97 4.17
C GLY A 69 -11.87 2.45 4.32
N GLY A 70 -12.63 1.96 5.29
CA GLY A 70 -12.90 0.54 5.47
C GLY A 70 -13.57 -0.08 4.23
N ALA A 71 -14.54 0.61 3.62
CA ALA A 71 -15.17 0.16 2.39
C ALA A 71 -14.17 0.05 1.22
N ILE A 72 -13.28 1.03 1.06
CA ILE A 72 -12.20 0.98 0.06
C ILE A 72 -11.25 -0.18 0.32
N LEU A 73 -10.83 -0.37 1.58
CA LEU A 73 -9.98 -1.49 2.00
C LEU A 73 -10.65 -2.84 1.71
N PHE A 74 -11.94 -2.96 1.96
CA PHE A 74 -12.72 -4.18 1.69
C PHE A 74 -12.77 -4.50 0.19
N ILE A 75 -13.01 -3.51 -0.67
CA ILE A 75 -12.98 -3.70 -2.13
C ILE A 75 -11.61 -4.20 -2.59
N ILE A 76 -10.53 -3.60 -2.06
CA ILE A 76 -9.15 -4.00 -2.40
C ILE A 76 -8.85 -5.41 -1.88
N ALA A 77 -9.32 -5.76 -0.69
CA ALA A 77 -9.20 -7.11 -0.15
C ALA A 77 -9.90 -8.15 -1.05
N LEU A 78 -11.11 -7.85 -1.53
CA LEU A 78 -11.80 -8.70 -2.51
C LEU A 78 -11.04 -8.82 -3.84
N GLU A 79 -10.43 -7.74 -4.33
CA GLU A 79 -9.58 -7.78 -5.53
C GLU A 79 -8.35 -8.69 -5.33
N MET A 80 -7.75 -8.68 -4.12
CA MET A 80 -6.62 -9.55 -3.77
C MET A 80 -7.04 -11.02 -3.76
N VAL A 81 -8.15 -11.35 -3.09
CA VAL A 81 -8.69 -12.72 -3.02
C VAL A 81 -9.01 -13.26 -4.41
N ASN A 82 -9.62 -12.43 -5.26
CA ASN A 82 -9.99 -12.81 -6.63
C ASN A 82 -8.81 -12.76 -7.62
N GLY A 83 -7.64 -12.31 -7.21
CA GLY A 83 -6.46 -12.12 -8.09
C GLY A 83 -6.58 -10.95 -9.08
N ARG A 84 -7.67 -10.17 -9.02
CA ARG A 84 -7.93 -9.06 -9.95
C ARG A 84 -7.02 -7.85 -9.70
N ARG A 85 -6.50 -7.70 -8.48
CA ARG A 85 -5.58 -6.61 -8.12
C ARG A 85 -4.33 -6.63 -8.99
N GLN A 86 -3.75 -7.80 -9.23
CA GLN A 86 -2.57 -7.97 -10.08
C GLN A 86 -2.90 -7.64 -11.55
N ALA A 87 -4.03 -8.11 -12.07
CA ALA A 87 -4.45 -7.85 -13.44
C ALA A 87 -4.75 -6.35 -13.69
N ARG A 88 -5.30 -5.61 -12.71
CA ARG A 88 -5.54 -4.17 -12.81
C ARG A 88 -4.24 -3.36 -12.80
N LYS A 89 -3.30 -3.74 -11.95
CA LYS A 89 -2.01 -3.07 -11.82
C LYS A 89 -1.11 -3.31 -13.04
N SER A 90 -1.13 -4.51 -13.63
CA SER A 90 -0.32 -4.83 -14.81
C SER A 90 -0.74 -4.09 -16.09
N LYS A 91 -1.99 -3.64 -16.20
CA LYS A 91 -2.46 -2.85 -17.35
C LYS A 91 -1.85 -1.43 -17.45
N VAL A 92 -1.24 -0.94 -16.38
CA VAL A 92 -0.68 0.43 -16.30
C VAL A 92 0.76 0.50 -16.83
N ALA A 93 1.38 -0.63 -17.15
CA ALA A 93 2.81 -0.71 -17.42
C ALA A 93 3.12 -1.20 -18.84
N PHE A 94 3.17 -0.31 -19.82
CA PHE A 94 3.84 -0.58 -21.10
C PHE A 94 4.30 0.74 -21.77
N GLU A 95 5.59 0.93 -21.90
CA GLU A 95 6.35 1.45 -23.02
C GLU A 95 7.82 1.79 -22.65
N SER A 96 8.71 1.73 -23.63
CA SER A 96 10.18 1.64 -23.65
C SER A 96 11.10 2.64 -22.89
N VAL A 97 12.37 2.30 -22.71
CA VAL A 97 13.26 2.67 -21.59
C VAL A 97 14.25 3.79 -21.90
N SER A 98 13.99 5.00 -21.45
CA SER A 98 14.98 6.09 -21.28
C SER A 98 15.27 6.36 -19.78
N ARG A 99 16.28 7.18 -19.45
CA ARG A 99 16.54 7.59 -18.05
C ARG A 99 15.33 8.30 -17.43
N GLU A 100 14.60 9.06 -18.21
CA GLU A 100 13.36 9.72 -17.83
C GLU A 100 12.28 8.71 -17.52
N GLU A 101 12.26 7.59 -18.23
CA GLU A 101 11.35 6.47 -17.98
C GLU A 101 11.65 5.70 -16.71
N LEU A 102 12.91 5.52 -16.34
CA LEU A 102 13.28 4.95 -15.03
C LEU A 102 12.74 5.82 -13.90
N ILE A 103 12.80 7.15 -14.06
CA ILE A 103 12.24 8.11 -13.12
C ILE A 103 10.70 7.98 -13.10
N ARG A 104 10.05 7.90 -14.25
CA ARG A 104 8.60 7.69 -14.35
C ARG A 104 8.19 6.36 -13.71
N LEU A 105 8.82 5.25 -14.04
CA LEU A 105 8.50 3.93 -13.48
C LEU A 105 8.66 3.86 -11.97
N SER A 106 9.63 4.57 -11.39
CA SER A 106 9.79 4.63 -9.93
C SER A 106 8.72 5.47 -9.24
N SER A 107 8.19 6.50 -9.90
CA SER A 107 7.16 7.37 -9.35
C SER A 107 5.76 6.82 -9.64
N SER A 108 5.51 6.41 -10.88
CA SER A 108 4.27 5.79 -11.33
C SER A 108 4.61 4.69 -12.35
N PRO A 109 4.14 3.45 -12.17
CA PRO A 109 3.14 3.03 -11.17
C PRO A 109 3.71 2.51 -9.85
N LEU A 110 5.04 2.45 -9.63
CA LEU A 110 5.60 1.75 -8.48
C LEU A 110 5.31 2.45 -7.14
N ALA A 111 5.65 3.74 -7.00
CA ALA A 111 5.37 4.44 -5.75
C ALA A 111 3.87 4.66 -5.58
N VAL A 112 3.23 5.27 -6.58
CA VAL A 112 1.79 5.52 -6.61
C VAL A 112 1.26 5.01 -7.95
N PRO A 113 0.30 4.08 -7.98
CA PRO A 113 -0.54 3.57 -6.87
C PRO A 113 -0.08 2.23 -6.24
N LEU A 114 1.10 1.67 -6.59
CA LEU A 114 1.43 0.30 -6.19
C LEU A 114 1.72 0.19 -4.67
N LEU A 115 2.68 0.94 -4.15
CA LEU A 115 3.07 0.90 -2.74
C LEU A 115 2.23 1.88 -1.90
N ALA A 116 2.16 3.15 -2.29
CA ALA A 116 1.28 4.15 -1.68
C ALA A 116 -0.04 4.24 -2.45
N GLY A 117 -0.79 3.16 -2.50
CA GLY A 117 -2.12 3.12 -3.10
C GLY A 117 -3.20 3.73 -2.20
N PRO A 118 -4.44 3.90 -2.73
CA PRO A 118 -5.55 4.47 -1.95
C PRO A 118 -5.76 3.77 -0.61
N ALA A 119 -5.66 2.45 -0.57
CA ALA A 119 -5.76 1.67 0.66
C ALA A 119 -4.68 2.01 1.68
N ALA A 120 -3.42 2.17 1.25
CA ALA A 120 -2.32 2.51 2.14
C ALA A 120 -2.48 3.92 2.69
N ILE A 121 -2.86 4.88 1.84
CA ILE A 121 -3.14 6.26 2.25
C ILE A 121 -4.29 6.29 3.26
N THR A 122 -5.41 5.62 2.97
CA THR A 122 -6.55 5.54 3.89
C THR A 122 -6.14 4.92 5.23
N SER A 123 -5.40 3.79 5.20
CA SER A 123 -4.94 3.15 6.44
C SER A 123 -4.07 4.07 7.28
N VAL A 124 -3.15 4.80 6.65
CA VAL A 124 -2.32 5.77 7.35
C VAL A 124 -3.16 6.87 7.99
N MET A 125 -4.12 7.44 7.26
CA MET A 125 -5.01 8.49 7.78
C MET A 125 -5.92 7.99 8.91
N VAL A 126 -6.42 6.75 8.82
CA VAL A 126 -7.31 6.13 9.83
C VAL A 126 -6.56 5.81 11.12
N PHE A 127 -5.33 5.31 11.02
CA PHE A 127 -4.57 4.85 12.19
C PHE A 127 -3.58 5.89 12.73
N SER A 128 -3.45 7.06 12.09
CA SER A 128 -2.62 8.15 12.61
C SER A 128 -3.40 8.94 13.65
N ASP A 129 -3.18 8.59 14.92
CA ASP A 129 -3.64 9.42 16.03
C ASP A 129 -2.55 10.46 16.35
N PHE A 130 -2.90 11.76 16.20
CA PHE A 130 -1.97 12.87 16.40
C PHE A 130 -2.04 13.46 17.82
N TYR A 131 -3.00 13.01 18.62
CA TYR A 131 -3.18 13.50 19.99
C TYR A 131 -2.27 12.79 20.98
N ASP A 132 -1.85 11.56 20.67
CA ASP A 132 -0.93 10.78 21.48
C ASP A 132 0.44 10.70 20.79
N THR A 133 1.46 11.34 21.41
CA THR A 133 2.82 11.40 20.87
C THR A 133 3.44 10.02 20.71
N ASP A 134 3.19 9.09 21.63
CA ASP A 134 3.76 7.74 21.58
C ASP A 134 3.14 6.93 20.44
N VAL A 135 1.81 7.04 20.26
CA VAL A 135 1.09 6.41 19.15
C VAL A 135 1.55 6.98 17.80
N PHE A 136 1.78 8.28 17.73
CA PHE A 136 2.31 8.95 16.54
C PHE A 136 3.67 8.38 16.10
N PHE A 137 4.66 8.33 17.02
CA PHE A 137 5.97 7.78 16.69
C PHE A 137 5.93 6.29 16.35
N LEU A 138 5.08 5.51 17.03
CA LEU A 138 4.86 4.10 16.72
C LEU A 138 4.27 3.91 15.31
N ASN A 139 3.35 4.78 14.88
CA ASN A 139 2.77 4.74 13.54
C ASN A 139 3.81 5.09 12.47
N ILE A 140 4.58 6.17 12.65
CA ILE A 140 5.66 6.54 11.72
C ILE A 140 6.69 5.41 11.61
N GLY A 141 7.12 4.85 12.75
CA GLY A 141 8.04 3.71 12.78
C GLY A 141 7.47 2.48 12.08
N SER A 142 6.17 2.23 12.23
CA SER A 142 5.47 1.11 11.57
C SER A 142 5.38 1.30 10.05
N ILE A 143 5.10 2.52 9.58
CA ILE A 143 5.09 2.87 8.14
C ILE A 143 6.51 2.73 7.58
N PHE A 144 7.51 3.29 8.27
CA PHE A 144 8.91 3.19 7.85
C PHE A 144 9.34 1.73 7.71
N PHE A 145 9.06 0.90 8.71
CA PHE A 145 9.42 -0.53 8.68
C PHE A 145 8.70 -1.27 7.57
N ALA A 146 7.40 -1.01 7.35
CA ALA A 146 6.63 -1.66 6.29
C ALA A 146 7.15 -1.30 4.90
N VAL A 147 7.47 -0.02 4.66
CA VAL A 147 8.03 0.44 3.39
C VAL A 147 9.47 -0.07 3.21
N LEU A 148 10.28 -0.07 4.27
CA LEU A 148 11.64 -0.62 4.23
C LEU A 148 11.66 -2.11 3.89
N LEU A 149 10.77 -2.88 4.51
CA LEU A 149 10.61 -4.30 4.20
C LEU A 149 10.15 -4.51 2.75
N SER A 150 9.23 -3.67 2.27
CA SER A 150 8.78 -3.68 0.87
C SER A 150 9.92 -3.36 -0.09
N ALA A 151 10.72 -2.34 0.23
CA ALA A 151 11.91 -1.98 -0.54
C ALA A 151 12.91 -3.14 -0.61
N LEU A 152 13.17 -3.80 0.53
CA LEU A 152 14.09 -4.94 0.62
C LEU A 152 13.58 -6.13 -0.21
N ILE A 153 12.30 -6.46 -0.10
CA ILE A 153 11.68 -7.56 -0.85
C ILE A 153 11.77 -7.29 -2.37
N LEU A 154 11.42 -6.08 -2.82
CA LEU A 154 11.50 -5.72 -4.24
C LEU A 154 12.95 -5.63 -4.73
N TYR A 155 13.88 -5.17 -3.88
CA TYR A 155 15.31 -5.15 -4.18
C TYR A 155 15.87 -6.56 -4.40
N ILE A 156 15.53 -7.50 -3.53
CA ILE A 156 15.91 -8.92 -3.67
C ILE A 156 15.23 -9.53 -4.90
N ALA A 157 13.96 -9.22 -5.13
CA ALA A 157 13.22 -9.67 -6.30
C ALA A 157 13.86 -9.20 -7.62
N ALA A 158 14.41 -7.99 -7.64
CA ALA A 158 15.14 -7.44 -8.78
C ALA A 158 16.36 -8.29 -9.18
N TRP A 159 17.07 -8.85 -8.19
CA TRP A 159 18.23 -9.70 -8.40
C TRP A 159 17.85 -11.16 -8.73
N GLY A 160 16.90 -11.69 -7.96
CA GLY A 160 16.48 -13.09 -8.02
C GLY A 160 15.31 -13.38 -8.96
N SER A 161 15.02 -12.53 -9.93
CA SER A 161 13.81 -12.61 -10.78
C SER A 161 13.57 -13.98 -11.44
N LYS A 162 14.65 -14.73 -11.72
CA LYS A 162 14.58 -16.08 -12.31
C LYS A 162 14.14 -17.18 -11.32
N PHE A 163 14.26 -16.93 -10.02
CA PHE A 163 13.99 -17.91 -8.95
C PHE A 163 12.64 -17.66 -8.25
N ILE A 164 11.96 -16.56 -8.55
CA ILE A 164 10.73 -16.21 -7.87
C ILE A 164 9.56 -16.98 -8.45
N ASN A 165 8.92 -17.78 -7.60
CA ASN A 165 7.69 -18.47 -7.94
C ASN A 165 6.50 -17.51 -7.82
N LEU A 166 6.04 -17.02 -8.96
CA LEU A 166 4.90 -16.07 -9.05
C LEU A 166 3.60 -16.67 -8.51
N THR A 167 3.44 -18.00 -8.58
CA THR A 167 2.25 -18.67 -8.03
C THR A 167 2.20 -18.57 -6.52
N ILE A 168 3.34 -18.76 -5.83
CA ILE A 168 3.42 -18.60 -4.37
C ILE A 168 3.09 -17.17 -3.97
N SER A 169 3.64 -16.18 -4.67
CA SER A 169 3.33 -14.76 -4.42
C SER A 169 1.83 -14.47 -4.56
N THR A 170 1.18 -15.04 -5.57
CA THR A 170 -0.27 -14.87 -5.78
C THR A 170 -1.09 -15.52 -4.66
N VAL A 171 -0.72 -16.72 -4.22
CA VAL A 171 -1.42 -17.42 -3.12
C VAL A 171 -1.27 -16.65 -1.81
N MET A 172 -0.05 -16.17 -1.49
CA MET A 172 0.19 -15.37 -0.29
C MET A 172 -0.63 -14.07 -0.29
N SER A 173 -0.70 -13.40 -1.44
CA SER A 173 -1.53 -12.19 -1.59
C SER A 173 -3.01 -12.46 -1.32
N ARG A 174 -3.54 -13.62 -1.74
CA ARG A 174 -4.94 -14.00 -1.47
C ARG A 174 -5.19 -14.23 0.03
N VAL A 175 -4.27 -14.90 0.73
CA VAL A 175 -4.36 -15.13 2.18
C VAL A 175 -4.37 -13.79 2.92
N VAL A 176 -3.44 -12.89 2.57
CA VAL A 176 -3.39 -11.53 3.13
C VAL A 176 -4.68 -10.77 2.82
N GLY A 177 -5.25 -10.94 1.62
CA GLY A 177 -6.52 -10.34 1.23
C GLY A 177 -7.69 -10.74 2.14
N ILE A 178 -7.76 -12.01 2.57
CA ILE A 178 -8.80 -12.46 3.52
C ILE A 178 -8.66 -11.75 4.88
N LEU A 179 -7.44 -11.66 5.40
CA LEU A 179 -7.17 -10.94 6.64
C LEU A 179 -7.50 -9.45 6.52
N LEU A 180 -7.15 -8.84 5.39
CA LEU A 180 -7.45 -7.44 5.11
C LEU A 180 -8.96 -7.19 5.04
N ALA A 181 -9.74 -8.13 4.48
CA ALA A 181 -11.20 -8.04 4.44
C ALA A 181 -11.80 -8.01 5.87
N ALA A 182 -11.31 -8.85 6.76
CA ALA A 182 -11.75 -8.86 8.16
C ALA A 182 -11.41 -7.54 8.88
N ILE A 183 -10.20 -7.02 8.69
CA ILE A 183 -9.76 -5.72 9.23
C ILE A 183 -10.65 -4.59 8.69
N ALA A 184 -10.93 -4.60 7.40
CA ALA A 184 -11.75 -3.59 6.75
C ALA A 184 -13.18 -3.53 7.34
N ILE A 185 -13.79 -4.69 7.55
CA ILE A 185 -15.10 -4.79 8.21
C ILE A 185 -15.02 -4.25 9.66
N GLN A 186 -13.97 -4.60 10.40
CA GLN A 186 -13.80 -4.10 11.76
C GLN A 186 -13.72 -2.57 11.82
N ILE A 187 -13.00 -1.94 10.87
CA ILE A 187 -12.90 -0.48 10.77
C ILE A 187 -14.28 0.15 10.50
N ILE A 188 -15.07 -0.45 9.61
CA ILE A 188 -16.44 0.00 9.30
C ILE A 188 -17.32 -0.08 10.55
N LEU A 189 -17.30 -1.21 11.23
CA LEU A 189 -18.10 -1.44 12.44
C LEU A 189 -17.73 -0.46 13.56
N ASN A 190 -16.43 -0.21 13.76
CA ASN A 190 -15.97 0.78 14.74
C ASN A 190 -16.47 2.19 14.38
N GLY A 191 -16.44 2.57 13.11
CA GLY A 191 -16.98 3.86 12.66
C GLY A 191 -18.49 4.00 12.93
N PHE A 192 -19.28 2.97 12.68
CA PHE A 192 -20.72 2.97 13.01
C PHE A 192 -20.99 3.00 14.50
N ASN A 193 -20.22 2.26 15.29
CA ASN A 193 -20.34 2.27 16.75
C ASN A 193 -20.05 3.66 17.33
N ASN A 194 -18.98 4.31 16.89
CA ASN A 194 -18.60 5.67 17.35
C ASN A 194 -19.64 6.74 16.97
N LEU A 195 -20.34 6.56 15.85
CA LEU A 195 -21.45 7.42 15.44
C LEU A 195 -22.77 7.11 16.20
N GLY A 196 -22.78 6.10 17.07
CA GLY A 196 -23.97 5.68 17.82
C GLY A 196 -25.07 5.02 16.97
N ILE A 197 -24.73 4.56 15.76
CA ILE A 197 -25.68 3.90 14.84
C ILE A 197 -25.90 2.45 15.24
N ILE A 198 -24.85 1.79 15.76
CA ILE A 198 -24.87 0.43 16.30
C ILE A 198 -24.15 0.42 17.65
N THR A 199 -24.61 -0.41 18.57
CA THR A 199 -23.93 -0.65 19.86
C THR A 199 -23.64 -2.14 19.96
N PHE A 200 -22.38 -2.48 20.25
CA PHE A 200 -21.93 -3.84 20.55
C PHE A 200 -21.66 -4.00 22.02
#